data_42a41462dd6c50bd7590715437977982
#
_entry.id   42a41462dd6c50bd7590715437977982
#
_cell.length_a   1.000
_cell.length_b   1.000
_cell.length_c   1.000
_cell.angle_alpha   90.00
_cell.angle_beta   90.00
_cell.angle_gamma   90.00
#
_symmetry.space_group_name_H-M   'P 1'
#
loop_
_entity.id
_entity.type
_entity.pdbx_description
1 polymer ?
#
loop_
_entity_poly.entity_id
_entity_poly.type
_entity_poly.pdbx_seq_one_letter_code
_entity_poly.pdbx_strand_id
1 'polypeptide(L)'
;MENIVKQAVKKLIQGPLSPIASITFRIISNLQYKYFNDKWKKQGWKKPSQSEVDFVRENVTIIYKSFERQKMAKRLYRNIQSYYPGVRVIIADDSSRPLDLQDDSLQVIQLSFNSGLGYGLNRALEKVEKPYVMRMDDDELLTVKTCLGAQVKFLEMHPEIDLVGFCTLTAIRCKNPDEEVSRFTTFSMKGAPKPLRIPHMTQIDGNHFVMGKVPNLYVARTDKVRSIGWDENIRMMDHQDFFWRAAGNLVSVIALGTAVFHYHNPFQRHYQKYRQDVEGDKNYIARKRKMGL
;
A
#
# COMPACT_ATOMS: atom_id res chain seq x y z
N MET A 1 -32.74 2.47 -1.06
CA MET A 1 -31.90 2.49 -2.27
C MET A 1 -30.52 1.88 -2.06
N GLU A 2 -29.77 2.22 -1.02
CA GLU A 2 -28.39 1.74 -0.78
C GLU A 2 -28.29 0.20 -0.69
N ASN A 3 -29.23 -0.48 -0.03
CA ASN A 3 -29.25 -1.94 0.07
C ASN A 3 -29.52 -2.65 -1.27
N ILE A 4 -30.35 -2.08 -2.14
CA ILE A 4 -30.66 -2.63 -3.47
C ILE A 4 -29.43 -2.53 -4.37
N VAL A 5 -28.74 -1.39 -4.34
CA VAL A 5 -27.48 -1.18 -5.10
C VAL A 5 -26.39 -2.14 -4.62
N LYS A 6 -26.21 -2.31 -3.30
CA LYS A 6 -25.26 -3.28 -2.73
C LYS A 6 -25.58 -4.72 -3.15
N GLN A 7 -26.84 -5.11 -3.15
CA GLN A 7 -27.27 -6.46 -3.61
C GLN A 7 -27.05 -6.65 -5.11
N ALA A 8 -27.37 -5.65 -5.93
CA ALA A 8 -27.13 -5.70 -7.38
C ALA A 8 -25.63 -5.82 -7.71
N VAL A 9 -24.78 -5.03 -7.03
CA VAL A 9 -23.32 -5.12 -7.16
C VAL A 9 -22.81 -6.50 -6.72
N LYS A 10 -23.31 -7.04 -5.61
CA LYS A 10 -22.95 -8.39 -5.16
C LYS A 10 -23.33 -9.47 -6.17
N LYS A 11 -24.55 -9.38 -6.74
CA LYS A 11 -25.01 -10.29 -7.82
C LYS A 11 -24.14 -10.17 -9.08
N LEU A 12 -23.72 -8.96 -9.45
CA LEU A 12 -22.82 -8.75 -10.59
C LEU A 12 -21.42 -9.34 -10.33
N ILE A 13 -20.87 -9.14 -9.12
CA ILE A 13 -19.57 -9.69 -8.72
C ILE A 13 -19.60 -11.24 -8.74
N GLN A 14 -20.69 -11.85 -8.28
CA GLN A 14 -20.84 -13.31 -8.14
C GLN A 14 -21.54 -13.98 -9.33
N GLY A 15 -22.20 -13.21 -10.20
CA GLY A 15 -23.02 -13.69 -11.32
C GLY A 15 -22.20 -14.12 -12.55
N PRO A 16 -22.85 -14.69 -13.57
CA PRO A 16 -22.22 -15.15 -14.81
C PRO A 16 -21.53 -14.01 -15.59
N LEU A 17 -21.97 -12.77 -15.41
CA LEU A 17 -21.41 -11.58 -16.05
C LEU A 17 -20.12 -11.06 -15.39
N SER A 18 -19.67 -11.64 -14.29
CA SER A 18 -18.48 -11.20 -13.57
C SER A 18 -17.19 -11.17 -14.41
N PRO A 19 -16.91 -12.09 -15.36
CA PRO A 19 -15.75 -11.98 -16.23
C PRO A 19 -15.80 -10.76 -17.13
N ILE A 20 -16.96 -10.45 -17.71
CA ILE A 20 -17.15 -9.25 -18.54
C ILE A 20 -16.98 -7.99 -17.70
N ALA A 21 -17.62 -7.94 -16.54
CA ALA A 21 -17.46 -6.83 -15.59
C ALA A 21 -16.01 -6.62 -15.16
N SER A 22 -15.24 -7.70 -14.96
CA SER A 22 -13.80 -7.64 -14.65
C SER A 22 -12.99 -7.03 -15.79
N ILE A 23 -13.30 -7.40 -17.04
CA ILE A 23 -12.61 -6.83 -18.23
C ILE A 23 -12.95 -5.34 -18.36
N THR A 24 -14.24 -4.99 -18.26
CA THR A 24 -14.70 -3.59 -18.33
C THR A 24 -14.06 -2.74 -17.24
N PHE A 25 -14.05 -3.25 -15.99
CA PHE A 25 -13.37 -2.59 -14.87
C PHE A 25 -11.90 -2.32 -15.19
N ARG A 26 -11.20 -3.32 -15.74
CA ARG A 26 -9.79 -3.20 -16.10
C ARG A 26 -9.56 -2.13 -17.17
N ILE A 27 -10.39 -2.10 -18.20
CA ILE A 27 -10.29 -1.11 -19.30
C ILE A 27 -10.51 0.30 -18.74
N ILE A 28 -11.62 0.52 -18.03
CA ILE A 28 -11.97 1.84 -17.47
C ILE A 28 -10.89 2.30 -16.48
N SER A 29 -10.42 1.44 -15.59
CA SER A 29 -9.38 1.78 -14.61
C SER A 29 -8.04 2.12 -15.28
N ASN A 30 -7.68 1.44 -16.38
CA ASN A 30 -6.47 1.78 -17.15
C ASN A 30 -6.59 3.13 -17.83
N LEU A 31 -7.74 3.43 -18.43
CA LEU A 31 -8.02 4.74 -19.03
C LEU A 31 -7.99 5.85 -17.99
N GLN A 32 -8.55 5.61 -16.80
CA GLN A 32 -8.55 6.55 -15.69
C GLN A 32 -7.13 6.80 -15.17
N TYR A 33 -6.33 5.75 -14.95
CA TYR A 33 -4.92 5.87 -14.57
C TYR A 33 -4.13 6.72 -15.57
N LYS A 34 -4.29 6.44 -16.88
CA LYS A 34 -3.66 7.21 -17.94
C LYS A 34 -4.12 8.68 -17.93
N TYR A 35 -5.43 8.89 -17.85
CA TYR A 35 -6.02 10.23 -17.82
C TYR A 35 -5.48 11.07 -16.64
N PHE A 36 -5.38 10.51 -15.42
CA PHE A 36 -4.86 11.24 -14.28
C PHE A 36 -3.38 11.60 -14.46
N ASN A 37 -2.56 10.65 -14.90
CA ASN A 37 -1.16 10.95 -15.18
C ASN A 37 -0.98 12.00 -16.29
N ASP A 38 -1.75 11.92 -17.37
CA ASP A 38 -1.65 12.88 -18.49
C ASP A 38 -2.17 14.28 -18.08
N LYS A 39 -3.21 14.34 -17.24
CA LYS A 39 -3.68 15.59 -16.62
C LYS A 39 -2.57 16.25 -15.81
N TRP A 40 -1.92 15.50 -14.92
CA TRP A 40 -0.84 16.03 -14.07
C TRP A 40 0.42 16.39 -14.85
N LYS A 41 0.77 15.64 -15.89
CA LYS A 41 1.86 16.03 -16.80
C LYS A 41 1.60 17.36 -17.48
N LYS A 42 0.35 17.64 -17.90
CA LYS A 42 -0.04 18.95 -18.44
C LYS A 42 0.05 20.07 -17.40
N GLN A 43 -0.06 19.76 -16.12
CA GLN A 43 0.16 20.69 -15.01
C GLN A 43 1.65 20.84 -14.62
N GLY A 44 2.56 20.22 -15.37
CA GLY A 44 4.00 20.33 -15.13
C GLY A 44 4.63 19.21 -14.31
N TRP A 45 3.83 18.24 -13.80
CA TRP A 45 4.38 17.08 -13.09
C TRP A 45 5.14 16.17 -14.06
N LYS A 46 6.28 15.65 -13.61
CA LYS A 46 7.15 14.80 -14.42
C LYS A 46 7.46 13.49 -13.71
N LYS A 47 7.93 12.52 -14.45
CA LYS A 47 8.60 11.35 -13.85
C LYS A 47 9.84 11.81 -13.11
N PRO A 48 10.33 11.00 -12.13
CA PRO A 48 11.57 11.29 -11.41
C PRO A 48 12.73 11.62 -12.36
N SER A 49 13.57 12.57 -11.97
CA SER A 49 14.85 12.84 -12.65
C SER A 49 15.82 11.68 -12.44
N GLN A 50 16.87 11.60 -13.26
CA GLN A 50 17.89 10.56 -13.09
C GLN A 50 18.53 10.62 -11.69
N SER A 51 18.81 11.82 -11.17
CA SER A 51 19.35 11.99 -9.82
C SER A 51 18.41 11.51 -8.72
N GLU A 52 17.10 11.68 -8.89
CA GLU A 52 16.10 11.12 -7.96
C GLU A 52 16.00 9.60 -8.08
N VAL A 53 16.07 9.05 -9.30
CA VAL A 53 16.10 7.60 -9.52
C VAL A 53 17.32 6.99 -8.83
N ASP A 54 18.52 7.57 -9.02
CA ASP A 54 19.74 7.07 -8.39
C ASP A 54 19.66 7.15 -6.87
N PHE A 55 19.17 8.25 -6.32
CA PHE A 55 18.96 8.42 -4.89
C PHE A 55 18.00 7.36 -4.32
N VAL A 56 16.87 7.13 -4.97
CA VAL A 56 15.88 6.12 -4.51
C VAL A 56 16.47 4.71 -4.65
N ARG A 57 17.19 4.41 -5.73
CA ARG A 57 17.84 3.11 -5.94
C ARG A 57 18.87 2.80 -4.85
N GLU A 58 19.60 3.80 -4.39
CA GLU A 58 20.61 3.65 -3.34
C GLU A 58 20.00 3.48 -1.95
N ASN A 59 18.87 4.12 -1.67
CA ASN A 59 18.35 4.26 -0.31
C ASN A 59 17.07 3.45 -0.02
N VAL A 60 16.33 2.98 -1.04
CA VAL A 60 15.01 2.37 -0.86
C VAL A 60 14.99 0.95 -1.38
N THR A 61 14.33 0.06 -0.62
CA THR A 61 13.82 -1.22 -1.12
C THR A 61 12.30 -1.19 -1.11
N ILE A 62 11.66 -1.61 -2.20
CA ILE A 62 10.20 -1.71 -2.28
C ILE A 62 9.79 -3.14 -1.98
N ILE A 63 8.86 -3.35 -1.06
CA ILE A 63 8.35 -4.66 -0.69
C ILE A 63 6.85 -4.75 -0.92
N TYR A 64 6.38 -5.89 -1.40
CA TYR A 64 4.96 -6.24 -1.43
C TYR A 64 4.74 -7.75 -1.43
N LYS A 65 3.53 -8.14 -1.07
CA LYS A 65 3.10 -9.53 -1.11
C LYS A 65 2.25 -9.81 -2.34
N SER A 66 2.43 -10.97 -2.97
CA SER A 66 1.57 -11.48 -4.02
C SER A 66 0.87 -12.77 -3.56
N PHE A 67 -0.42 -12.91 -3.89
CA PHE A 67 -1.17 -14.13 -3.66
C PHE A 67 -2.23 -14.35 -4.73
N GLU A 68 -2.08 -15.41 -5.56
CA GLU A 68 -3.02 -15.78 -6.62
C GLU A 68 -3.32 -14.65 -7.65
N ARG A 69 -2.49 -13.61 -7.69
CA ARG A 69 -2.66 -12.42 -8.55
C ARG A 69 -1.40 -12.08 -9.36
N GLN A 70 -0.72 -13.06 -9.93
CA GLN A 70 0.55 -12.88 -10.65
C GLN A 70 0.54 -11.74 -11.68
N LYS A 71 -0.59 -11.56 -12.43
CA LYS A 71 -0.70 -10.46 -13.41
C LYS A 71 -0.63 -9.09 -12.75
N MET A 72 -1.15 -8.95 -11.53
CA MET A 72 -1.10 -7.71 -10.76
C MET A 72 0.31 -7.48 -10.23
N ALA A 73 0.92 -8.48 -9.61
CA ALA A 73 2.29 -8.41 -9.13
C ALA A 73 3.29 -8.04 -10.26
N LYS A 74 3.20 -8.70 -11.42
CA LYS A 74 4.00 -8.35 -12.61
C LYS A 74 3.74 -6.93 -13.11
N ARG A 75 2.49 -6.47 -13.06
CA ARG A 75 2.11 -5.11 -13.46
C ARG A 75 2.72 -4.07 -12.52
N LEU A 76 2.59 -4.27 -11.20
CA LEU A 76 3.19 -3.37 -10.22
C LEU A 76 4.71 -3.32 -10.40
N TYR A 77 5.39 -4.47 -10.52
CA TYR A 77 6.82 -4.50 -10.76
C TYR A 77 7.23 -3.65 -11.98
N ARG A 78 6.58 -3.86 -13.14
CA ARG A 78 6.86 -3.08 -14.36
C ARG A 78 6.57 -1.59 -14.17
N ASN A 79 5.52 -1.24 -13.43
CA ASN A 79 5.21 0.13 -13.10
C ASN A 79 6.31 0.76 -12.23
N ILE A 80 6.77 0.08 -11.18
CA ILE A 80 7.89 0.53 -10.35
C ILE A 80 9.12 0.78 -11.22
N GLN A 81 9.54 -0.20 -12.01
CA GLN A 81 10.71 -0.08 -12.89
C GLN A 81 10.56 1.01 -13.95
N SER A 82 9.34 1.37 -14.33
CA SER A 82 9.08 2.49 -15.25
C SER A 82 9.27 3.88 -14.64
N TYR A 83 9.20 3.99 -13.31
CA TYR A 83 9.44 5.22 -12.54
C TYR A 83 10.84 5.25 -11.93
N TYR A 84 11.29 4.15 -11.38
CA TYR A 84 12.56 4.00 -10.67
C TYR A 84 13.33 2.77 -11.20
N PRO A 85 13.92 2.87 -12.42
CA PRO A 85 14.69 1.76 -13.01
C PRO A 85 15.80 1.28 -12.09
N GLY A 86 15.88 -0.03 -11.88
CA GLY A 86 16.90 -0.68 -11.06
C GLY A 86 16.70 -0.55 -9.53
N VAL A 87 15.60 0.05 -9.07
CA VAL A 87 15.27 0.02 -7.63
C VAL A 87 15.03 -1.42 -7.18
N ARG A 88 15.60 -1.80 -6.03
CA ARG A 88 15.42 -3.13 -5.46
C ARG A 88 13.97 -3.39 -5.09
N VAL A 89 13.41 -4.48 -5.57
CA VAL A 89 12.06 -4.95 -5.24
C VAL A 89 12.13 -6.36 -4.65
N ILE A 90 11.43 -6.58 -3.55
CA ILE A 90 11.29 -7.90 -2.92
C ILE A 90 9.81 -8.26 -2.89
N ILE A 91 9.47 -9.39 -3.50
CA ILE A 91 8.09 -9.90 -3.56
C ILE A 91 8.02 -11.19 -2.74
N ALA A 92 7.19 -11.21 -1.71
CA ALA A 92 6.82 -12.45 -1.03
C ALA A 92 5.60 -13.06 -1.74
N ASP A 93 5.77 -14.25 -2.34
CA ASP A 93 4.72 -14.92 -3.10
C ASP A 93 4.32 -16.24 -2.44
N ASP A 94 3.07 -16.34 -1.98
CA ASP A 94 2.48 -17.56 -1.42
C ASP A 94 1.36 -18.13 -2.30
N SER A 95 1.44 -17.86 -3.60
CA SER A 95 0.51 -18.41 -4.60
C SER A 95 0.69 -19.91 -4.80
N SER A 96 -0.37 -20.57 -5.28
CA SER A 96 -0.33 -22.00 -5.64
C SER A 96 0.64 -22.30 -6.79
N ARG A 97 0.89 -21.31 -7.64
CA ARG A 97 1.91 -21.36 -8.70
C ARG A 97 2.92 -20.26 -8.46
N PRO A 98 4.24 -20.56 -8.47
CA PRO A 98 5.28 -19.56 -8.29
C PRO A 98 5.16 -18.39 -9.25
N LEU A 99 5.49 -17.20 -8.77
CA LEU A 99 5.55 -16.00 -9.61
C LEU A 99 6.72 -16.13 -10.59
N ASP A 100 6.39 -16.33 -11.85
CA ASP A 100 7.37 -16.38 -12.95
C ASP A 100 7.75 -14.94 -13.35
N LEU A 101 8.75 -14.37 -12.68
CA LEU A 101 9.33 -13.06 -12.95
C LEU A 101 10.79 -13.05 -12.49
N GLN A 102 11.69 -12.65 -13.39
CA GLN A 102 13.14 -12.60 -13.14
C GLN A 102 13.69 -11.25 -13.60
N ASP A 103 14.52 -10.64 -12.78
CA ASP A 103 15.22 -9.39 -13.07
C ASP A 103 16.31 -9.19 -12.00
N ASP A 104 17.41 -8.51 -12.33
CA ASP A 104 18.56 -8.30 -11.43
C ASP A 104 18.16 -7.45 -10.19
N SER A 105 17.20 -6.53 -10.35
CA SER A 105 16.69 -5.69 -9.26
C SER A 105 15.58 -6.36 -8.45
N LEU A 106 15.18 -7.61 -8.81
CA LEU A 106 14.08 -8.33 -8.19
C LEU A 106 14.56 -9.50 -7.34
N GLN A 107 13.93 -9.68 -6.19
CA GLN A 107 13.97 -10.92 -5.44
C GLN A 107 12.53 -11.42 -5.20
N VAL A 108 12.24 -12.63 -5.63
CA VAL A 108 11.00 -13.33 -5.29
C VAL A 108 11.29 -14.34 -4.18
N ILE A 109 10.56 -14.24 -3.08
CA ILE A 109 10.60 -15.20 -1.96
C ILE A 109 9.37 -16.09 -2.11
N GLN A 110 9.57 -17.32 -2.55
CA GLN A 110 8.48 -18.30 -2.62
C GLN A 110 8.18 -18.83 -1.22
N LEU A 111 6.93 -18.73 -0.84
CA LEU A 111 6.41 -19.17 0.46
C LEU A 111 5.45 -20.35 0.30
N SER A 112 5.13 -21.00 1.41
CA SER A 112 4.06 -22.00 1.45
C SER A 112 2.73 -21.38 1.05
N PHE A 113 1.89 -22.16 0.36
CA PHE A 113 0.60 -21.69 -0.13
C PHE A 113 -0.26 -21.08 0.99
N ASN A 114 -0.75 -19.87 0.73
CA ASN A 114 -1.63 -19.11 1.64
C ASN A 114 -1.06 -18.94 3.06
N SER A 115 0.24 -18.63 3.16
CA SER A 115 0.93 -18.43 4.43
C SER A 115 0.51 -17.17 5.19
N GLY A 116 -0.17 -16.23 4.53
CA GLY A 116 -0.72 -15.03 5.15
C GLY A 116 0.04 -13.75 4.81
N LEU A 117 -0.65 -12.61 4.95
CA LEU A 117 -0.11 -11.31 4.58
C LEU A 117 1.04 -10.88 5.50
N GLY A 118 0.83 -10.94 6.82
CA GLY A 118 1.83 -10.54 7.81
C GLY A 118 3.09 -11.38 7.71
N TYR A 119 2.95 -12.71 7.59
CA TYR A 119 4.08 -13.62 7.40
C TYR A 119 4.90 -13.25 6.16
N GLY A 120 4.24 -13.06 5.00
CA GLY A 120 4.94 -12.70 3.77
C GLY A 120 5.65 -11.35 3.85
N LEU A 121 5.03 -10.34 4.42
CA LEU A 121 5.64 -9.01 4.59
C LEU A 121 6.85 -9.06 5.53
N ASN A 122 6.80 -9.83 6.63
CA ASN A 122 7.95 -10.02 7.51
C ASN A 122 9.12 -10.70 6.78
N ARG A 123 8.86 -11.78 6.01
CA ARG A 123 9.91 -12.44 5.20
C ARG A 123 10.53 -11.50 4.17
N ALA A 124 9.74 -10.64 3.53
CA ALA A 124 10.27 -9.63 2.63
C ALA A 124 11.10 -8.57 3.38
N LEU A 125 10.61 -8.08 4.53
CA LEU A 125 11.29 -7.07 5.35
C LEU A 125 12.64 -7.55 5.88
N GLU A 126 12.78 -8.84 6.22
CA GLU A 126 14.06 -9.45 6.63
C GLU A 126 15.16 -9.32 5.58
N LYS A 127 14.79 -9.30 4.31
CA LYS A 127 15.72 -9.17 3.18
C LYS A 127 16.01 -7.73 2.76
N VAL A 128 15.39 -6.75 3.41
CA VAL A 128 15.65 -5.32 3.13
C VAL A 128 16.98 -4.92 3.75
N GLU A 129 17.91 -4.43 2.95
CA GLU A 129 19.24 -3.95 3.40
C GLU A 129 19.32 -2.42 3.41
N LYS A 130 18.43 -1.75 2.68
CA LYS A 130 18.43 -0.30 2.54
C LYS A 130 17.84 0.40 3.77
N PRO A 131 18.25 1.67 4.03
CA PRO A 131 17.78 2.42 5.20
C PRO A 131 16.26 2.69 5.18
N TYR A 132 15.65 2.71 4.00
CA TYR A 132 14.23 2.94 3.84
C TYR A 132 13.55 1.78 3.14
N VAL A 133 12.35 1.46 3.58
CA VAL A 133 11.45 0.48 2.95
C VAL A 133 10.17 1.16 2.49
N MET A 134 9.77 0.93 1.23
CA MET A 134 8.44 1.26 0.76
C MET A 134 7.57 0.01 0.75
N ARG A 135 6.49 0.02 1.53
CA ARG A 135 5.48 -1.05 1.54
C ARG A 135 4.36 -0.69 0.58
N MET A 136 3.98 -1.63 -0.29
CA MET A 136 2.87 -1.51 -1.23
C MET A 136 1.97 -2.74 -1.19
N ASP A 137 0.73 -2.61 -1.70
CA ASP A 137 -0.11 -3.75 -2.09
C ASP A 137 0.07 -4.04 -3.59
N ASP A 138 -0.10 -5.30 -4.03
CA ASP A 138 0.17 -5.71 -5.42
C ASP A 138 -0.83 -5.14 -6.45
N ASP A 139 -1.87 -4.44 -6.00
CA ASP A 139 -2.87 -3.74 -6.83
C ASP A 139 -2.72 -2.20 -6.81
N GLU A 140 -1.57 -1.70 -6.40
CA GLU A 140 -1.22 -0.28 -6.44
C GLU A 140 -0.31 0.05 -7.63
N LEU A 141 -0.33 1.31 -8.09
CA LEU A 141 0.53 1.80 -9.17
C LEU A 141 1.04 3.19 -8.84
N LEU A 142 2.35 3.38 -8.98
CA LEU A 142 2.96 4.71 -8.90
C LEU A 142 2.42 5.63 -9.99
N THR A 143 2.34 6.90 -9.69
CA THR A 143 1.96 7.98 -10.62
C THR A 143 3.05 9.05 -10.68
N VAL A 144 2.93 10.02 -11.57
CA VAL A 144 3.86 11.16 -11.59
C VAL A 144 3.81 12.03 -10.33
N LYS A 145 2.77 11.85 -9.49
CA LYS A 145 2.63 12.52 -8.18
C LYS A 145 3.03 11.65 -7.00
N THR A 146 3.60 10.47 -7.21
CA THR A 146 4.05 9.65 -6.07
C THR A 146 5.21 10.31 -5.32
N CYS A 147 6.16 10.95 -6.04
CA CYS A 147 7.25 11.75 -5.47
C CYS A 147 8.01 11.01 -4.35
N LEU A 148 8.36 9.74 -4.57
CA LEU A 148 8.99 8.88 -3.55
C LEU A 148 10.30 9.47 -3.01
N GLY A 149 11.16 9.98 -3.90
CA GLY A 149 12.45 10.57 -3.50
C GLY A 149 12.28 11.80 -2.58
N ALA A 150 11.25 12.62 -2.84
CA ALA A 150 10.93 13.76 -1.98
C ALA A 150 10.50 13.31 -0.57
N GLN A 151 9.73 12.19 -0.46
CA GLN A 151 9.30 11.66 0.83
C GLN A 151 10.45 11.04 1.62
N VAL A 152 11.43 10.43 0.94
CA VAL A 152 12.65 9.94 1.62
C VAL A 152 13.49 11.11 2.12
N LYS A 153 13.69 12.16 1.32
CA LYS A 153 14.38 13.38 1.76
C LYS A 153 13.67 14.07 2.93
N PHE A 154 12.33 14.08 2.93
CA PHE A 154 11.57 14.56 4.08
C PHE A 154 11.90 13.77 5.35
N LEU A 155 11.96 12.43 5.28
CA LEU A 155 12.39 11.61 6.42
C LEU A 155 13.82 11.92 6.85
N GLU A 156 14.75 12.22 5.94
CA GLU A 156 16.11 12.61 6.31
C GLU A 156 16.16 13.94 7.07
N MET A 157 15.35 14.91 6.64
CA MET A 157 15.27 16.23 7.30
C MET A 157 14.51 16.21 8.64
N HIS A 158 13.65 15.20 8.85
CA HIS A 158 12.79 15.07 10.02
C HIS A 158 13.08 13.76 10.78
N PRO A 159 14.15 13.70 11.60
CA PRO A 159 14.53 12.47 12.31
C PRO A 159 13.49 12.01 13.34
N GLU A 160 12.58 12.91 13.77
CA GLU A 160 11.45 12.60 14.65
C GLU A 160 10.32 11.85 13.94
N ILE A 161 10.28 11.86 12.60
CA ILE A 161 9.29 11.18 11.76
C ILE A 161 9.84 9.82 11.29
N ASP A 162 9.06 8.77 11.44
CA ASP A 162 9.48 7.41 11.14
C ASP A 162 8.85 6.88 9.83
N LEU A 163 7.68 7.40 9.43
CA LEU A 163 6.90 6.86 8.32
C LEU A 163 6.09 7.95 7.60
N VAL A 164 6.10 7.92 6.27
CA VAL A 164 5.30 8.80 5.40
C VAL A 164 4.35 7.98 4.54
N GLY A 165 3.05 8.15 4.75
CA GLY A 165 1.99 7.57 3.94
C GLY A 165 1.67 8.43 2.72
N PHE A 166 1.21 7.79 1.65
CA PHE A 166 0.79 8.44 0.41
C PHE A 166 -0.74 8.50 0.31
N CYS A 167 -1.27 9.52 -0.39
CA CYS A 167 -2.68 9.55 -0.74
C CYS A 167 -3.00 8.48 -1.79
N THR A 168 -4.14 7.82 -1.64
CA THR A 168 -4.56 6.72 -2.49
C THR A 168 -5.77 7.12 -3.34
N LEU A 169 -5.67 6.93 -4.65
CA LEU A 169 -6.76 7.14 -5.61
C LEU A 169 -7.39 5.81 -5.98
N THR A 170 -8.55 5.50 -5.44
CA THR A 170 -9.23 4.24 -5.76
C THR A 170 -9.86 4.30 -7.15
N ALA A 171 -9.51 3.34 -8.01
CA ALA A 171 -10.04 3.20 -9.36
C ALA A 171 -11.58 3.25 -9.38
N ILE A 172 -12.13 3.94 -10.38
CA ILE A 172 -13.56 4.20 -10.62
C ILE A 172 -14.21 5.09 -9.54
N ARG A 173 -13.81 4.99 -8.26
CA ARG A 173 -14.38 5.79 -7.18
C ARG A 173 -13.87 7.24 -7.19
N CYS A 174 -12.59 7.43 -7.47
CA CYS A 174 -12.01 8.76 -7.56
C CYS A 174 -12.51 9.46 -8.83
N LYS A 175 -13.25 10.56 -8.68
CA LYS A 175 -13.75 11.38 -9.78
C LYS A 175 -12.83 12.55 -10.08
N ASN A 176 -12.34 13.21 -9.05
CA ASN A 176 -11.41 14.34 -9.17
C ASN A 176 -10.11 14.01 -8.39
N PRO A 177 -9.01 13.72 -9.10
CA PRO A 177 -7.78 13.29 -8.45
C PRO A 177 -7.11 14.42 -7.65
N ASP A 178 -7.26 15.68 -8.02
CA ASP A 178 -6.63 16.80 -7.30
C ASP A 178 -7.37 17.09 -5.99
N GLU A 179 -8.68 16.90 -5.96
CA GLU A 179 -9.48 17.01 -4.73
C GLU A 179 -9.20 15.84 -3.78
N GLU A 180 -9.11 14.62 -4.31
CA GLU A 180 -8.89 13.42 -3.49
C GLU A 180 -7.53 13.44 -2.77
N VAL A 181 -6.47 13.91 -3.43
CA VAL A 181 -5.13 14.00 -2.81
C VAL A 181 -4.98 15.15 -1.82
N SER A 182 -5.96 16.05 -1.75
CA SER A 182 -6.02 17.16 -0.77
C SER A 182 -6.91 16.84 0.42
N ARG A 183 -7.63 15.72 0.40
CA ARG A 183 -8.54 15.35 1.49
C ARG A 183 -7.81 14.60 2.59
N PHE A 184 -8.10 15.00 3.82
CA PHE A 184 -7.74 14.23 4.99
C PHE A 184 -8.70 13.05 5.15
N THR A 185 -8.17 11.84 5.13
CA THR A 185 -8.86 10.73 5.76
C THR A 185 -8.39 10.69 7.21
N THR A 186 -9.21 11.21 8.11
CA THR A 186 -8.89 11.25 9.55
C THR A 186 -8.92 9.84 10.13
N PHE A 187 -7.77 9.20 10.17
CA PHE A 187 -7.61 7.93 10.85
C PHE A 187 -7.00 8.15 12.25
N SER A 188 -7.85 8.40 13.24
CA SER A 188 -7.43 8.35 14.64
C SER A 188 -7.35 6.88 15.09
N MET A 189 -6.31 6.51 15.81
CA MET A 189 -6.19 5.19 16.45
C MET A 189 -6.80 5.23 17.85
N LYS A 190 -8.14 5.23 17.92
CA LYS A 190 -8.83 5.13 19.22
C LYS A 190 -8.48 3.80 19.91
N GLY A 191 -8.18 3.88 21.21
CA GLY A 191 -7.87 2.71 22.02
C GLY A 191 -6.49 2.09 21.77
N ALA A 192 -5.58 2.85 21.15
CA ALA A 192 -4.18 2.42 21.05
C ALA A 192 -3.54 2.28 22.45
N PRO A 193 -2.56 1.37 22.62
CA PRO A 193 -1.95 1.08 23.94
C PRO A 193 -1.14 2.25 24.49
N LYS A 194 -0.63 3.11 23.61
CA LYS A 194 0.16 4.29 23.94
C LYS A 194 -0.36 5.52 23.20
N PRO A 195 -0.26 6.72 23.78
CA PRO A 195 -0.57 7.95 23.07
C PRO A 195 0.46 8.17 21.93
N LEU A 196 0.05 8.91 20.91
CA LEU A 196 0.97 9.34 19.86
C LEU A 196 2.04 10.27 20.46
N ARG A 197 3.29 10.11 20.00
CA ARG A 197 4.42 10.97 20.44
C ARG A 197 4.27 12.42 20.00
N ILE A 198 3.63 12.65 18.85
CA ILE A 198 3.24 13.96 18.34
C ILE A 198 1.73 13.92 18.15
N PRO A 199 0.97 14.94 18.58
CA PRO A 199 -0.48 14.94 18.51
C PRO A 199 -1.01 14.70 17.09
N HIS A 200 -2.13 13.98 16.99
CA HIS A 200 -2.83 13.76 15.72
C HIS A 200 -3.19 15.09 15.06
N MET A 201 -3.06 15.16 13.73
CA MET A 201 -3.28 16.36 12.91
C MET A 201 -2.25 17.49 13.11
N THR A 202 -1.18 17.29 13.87
CA THR A 202 -0.08 18.25 13.87
C THR A 202 0.52 18.36 12.47
N GLN A 203 0.57 19.57 11.94
CA GLN A 203 1.25 19.87 10.70
C GLN A 203 2.77 19.98 10.96
N ILE A 204 3.57 19.19 10.27
CA ILE A 204 5.05 19.19 10.40
C ILE A 204 5.63 20.25 9.45
N ASP A 205 5.27 20.14 8.17
CA ASP A 205 5.52 21.16 7.16
C ASP A 205 4.38 21.17 6.14
N GLY A 206 4.29 22.19 5.31
CA GLY A 206 3.30 22.41 4.25
C GLY A 206 2.23 21.34 4.05
N ASN A 207 2.64 20.14 3.63
CA ASN A 207 1.72 19.08 3.23
C ASN A 207 1.80 17.80 4.09
N HIS A 208 2.60 17.78 5.16
CA HIS A 208 2.76 16.60 6.01
C HIS A 208 2.04 16.79 7.35
N PHE A 209 1.14 15.85 7.66
CA PHE A 209 0.32 15.89 8.86
C PHE A 209 0.42 14.59 9.64
N VAL A 210 0.61 14.67 10.95
CA VAL A 210 0.70 13.52 11.85
C VAL A 210 -0.63 12.76 11.89
N MET A 211 -0.57 11.46 11.66
CA MET A 211 -1.71 10.55 11.66
C MET A 211 -1.48 9.37 12.58
N GLY A 212 -2.53 8.94 13.28
CA GLY A 212 -2.47 7.69 14.03
C GLY A 212 -2.39 6.44 13.14
N LYS A 213 -2.84 6.59 11.88
CA LYS A 213 -2.79 5.55 10.84
C LYS A 213 -2.78 6.22 9.47
N VAL A 214 -2.00 5.68 8.54
CA VAL A 214 -1.98 6.09 7.12
C VAL A 214 -2.42 4.91 6.24
N PRO A 215 -2.67 5.09 4.95
CA PRO A 215 -2.93 3.96 4.03
C PRO A 215 -1.83 2.90 4.10
N ASN A 216 -2.14 1.67 3.68
CA ASN A 216 -1.18 0.55 3.60
C ASN A 216 -0.14 0.75 2.47
N LEU A 217 0.21 1.96 2.25
CA LEU A 217 1.11 2.45 1.23
C LEU A 217 1.94 3.57 1.84
N TYR A 218 3.18 3.27 2.12
CA TYR A 218 4.06 4.20 2.81
C TYR A 218 5.53 3.91 2.54
N VAL A 219 6.40 4.91 2.71
CA VAL A 219 7.84 4.76 2.88
C VAL A 219 8.20 5.05 4.33
N ALA A 220 9.13 4.28 4.88
CA ALA A 220 9.48 4.36 6.29
C ALA A 220 10.95 3.99 6.53
N ARG A 221 11.49 4.37 7.69
CA ARG A 221 12.77 3.86 8.18
C ARG A 221 12.68 2.36 8.39
N THR A 222 13.58 1.60 7.77
CA THR A 222 13.52 0.13 7.78
C THR A 222 13.62 -0.46 9.19
N ASP A 223 14.52 0.06 10.03
CA ASP A 223 14.69 -0.37 11.43
C ASP A 223 13.41 -0.17 12.26
N LYS A 224 12.71 0.93 12.02
CA LYS A 224 11.46 1.26 12.70
C LYS A 224 10.33 0.30 12.32
N VAL A 225 10.18 0.01 11.03
CA VAL A 225 9.18 -0.99 10.60
C VAL A 225 9.52 -2.37 11.14
N ARG A 226 10.81 -2.75 11.16
CA ARG A 226 11.27 -4.03 11.75
C ARG A 226 10.93 -4.14 13.24
N SER A 227 11.06 -3.05 13.98
CA SER A 227 10.77 -3.06 15.43
C SER A 227 9.29 -3.34 15.75
N ILE A 228 8.38 -3.11 14.80
CA ILE A 228 6.94 -3.39 14.94
C ILE A 228 6.58 -4.72 14.29
N GLY A 229 7.02 -4.95 13.06
CA GLY A 229 6.67 -6.09 12.23
C GLY A 229 5.17 -6.25 12.00
N TRP A 230 4.75 -7.28 11.27
CA TRP A 230 3.34 -7.64 11.13
C TRP A 230 3.01 -8.87 11.95
N ASP A 231 1.81 -8.93 12.52
CA ASP A 231 1.34 -10.14 13.22
C ASP A 231 1.01 -11.24 12.21
N GLU A 232 1.76 -12.34 12.27
CA GLU A 232 1.67 -13.44 11.31
C GLU A 232 0.38 -14.25 11.41
N ASN A 233 -0.38 -14.09 12.52
CA ASN A 233 -1.68 -14.71 12.70
C ASN A 233 -2.83 -13.92 12.08
N ILE A 234 -2.58 -12.70 11.59
CA ILE A 234 -3.58 -11.84 10.96
C ILE A 234 -3.47 -11.95 9.44
N ARG A 235 -4.57 -12.28 8.79
CA ARG A 235 -4.60 -12.51 7.35
C ARG A 235 -5.03 -11.32 6.52
N MET A 236 -5.90 -10.45 7.06
CA MET A 236 -6.53 -9.36 6.29
C MET A 236 -6.62 -8.02 7.02
N MET A 237 -6.57 -8.03 8.35
CA MET A 237 -6.68 -6.82 9.17
C MET A 237 -5.31 -6.33 9.69
N ASP A 238 -4.23 -6.71 9.03
CA ASP A 238 -2.84 -6.32 9.31
C ASP A 238 -2.65 -4.82 9.51
N HIS A 239 -3.29 -4.03 8.66
CA HIS A 239 -3.23 -2.57 8.66
C HIS A 239 -3.67 -1.96 10.00
N GLN A 240 -4.79 -2.44 10.54
CA GLN A 240 -5.29 -1.94 11.82
C GLN A 240 -4.43 -2.37 13.00
N ASP A 241 -3.92 -3.59 12.97
CA ASP A 241 -3.08 -4.12 14.01
C ASP A 241 -1.69 -3.47 14.01
N PHE A 242 -1.08 -3.34 12.82
CA PHE A 242 0.23 -2.69 12.68
C PHE A 242 0.23 -1.28 13.29
N PHE A 243 -0.69 -0.40 12.87
CA PHE A 243 -0.73 0.97 13.39
C PHE A 243 -1.19 1.05 14.86
N TRP A 244 -1.98 0.10 15.34
CA TRP A 244 -2.33 0.02 16.75
C TRP A 244 -1.08 -0.27 17.62
N ARG A 245 -0.23 -1.20 17.21
CA ARG A 245 1.05 -1.50 17.91
C ARG A 245 2.10 -0.42 17.68
N ALA A 246 2.06 0.25 16.55
CA ALA A 246 2.97 1.34 16.21
C ALA A 246 2.70 2.61 17.01
N ALA A 247 1.48 2.83 17.49
CA ALA A 247 1.11 4.03 18.24
C ALA A 247 2.04 4.25 19.45
N GLY A 248 2.58 5.47 19.58
CA GLY A 248 3.56 5.82 20.60
C GLY A 248 4.98 5.29 20.37
N ASN A 249 5.17 4.33 19.46
CA ASN A 249 6.48 3.80 19.06
C ASN A 249 6.99 4.41 17.75
N LEU A 250 6.08 4.63 16.78
CA LEU A 250 6.37 5.32 15.51
C LEU A 250 5.61 6.63 15.41
N VAL A 251 6.21 7.60 14.71
CA VAL A 251 5.50 8.82 14.25
C VAL A 251 5.23 8.66 12.77
N SER A 252 3.94 8.60 12.42
CA SER A 252 3.48 8.47 11.05
C SER A 252 2.86 9.78 10.57
N VAL A 253 3.19 10.21 9.35
CA VAL A 253 2.56 11.35 8.68
C VAL A 253 1.91 10.93 7.37
N ILE A 254 0.91 11.68 6.93
CA ILE A 254 0.38 11.60 5.56
C ILE A 254 0.95 12.76 4.75
N ALA A 255 1.44 12.46 3.54
CA ALA A 255 1.89 13.48 2.59
C ALA A 255 0.75 13.85 1.63
N LEU A 256 0.08 14.98 1.89
CA LEU A 256 -0.96 15.48 0.98
C LEU A 256 -0.35 15.92 -0.36
N GLY A 257 -1.16 15.81 -1.41
CA GLY A 257 -0.70 16.13 -2.77
C GLY A 257 0.07 15.02 -3.47
N THR A 258 0.53 13.98 -2.73
CA THR A 258 1.05 12.75 -3.33
C THR A 258 -0.09 11.89 -3.88
N ALA A 259 0.19 11.02 -4.84
CA ALA A 259 -0.84 10.14 -5.39
C ALA A 259 -0.27 8.78 -5.78
N VAL A 260 -0.91 7.72 -5.32
CA VAL A 260 -0.75 6.36 -5.83
C VAL A 260 -2.12 5.83 -6.25
N PHE A 261 -2.18 5.14 -7.38
CA PHE A 261 -3.42 4.65 -7.94
C PHE A 261 -3.71 3.23 -7.43
N HIS A 262 -4.81 3.04 -6.72
CA HIS A 262 -5.24 1.77 -6.17
C HIS A 262 -6.25 1.09 -7.09
N TYR A 263 -5.83 -0.02 -7.69
CA TYR A 263 -6.55 -0.74 -8.73
C TYR A 263 -7.51 -1.81 -8.18
N HIS A 264 -8.11 -1.61 -7.03
CA HIS A 264 -8.94 -2.60 -6.35
C HIS A 264 -10.04 -3.18 -7.26
N ASN A 265 -9.81 -4.37 -7.86
CA ASN A 265 -10.77 -5.05 -8.71
C ASN A 265 -11.65 -6.03 -7.90
N PRO A 266 -12.93 -5.72 -7.66
CA PRO A 266 -13.81 -6.59 -6.87
C PRO A 266 -14.26 -7.86 -7.61
N PHE A 267 -14.01 -7.94 -8.93
CA PHE A 267 -14.49 -9.05 -9.77
C PHE A 267 -13.52 -10.25 -9.84
N GLN A 268 -12.44 -10.26 -9.08
CA GLN A 268 -11.46 -11.37 -9.01
C GLN A 268 -11.96 -12.49 -8.09
N ARG A 269 -12.94 -13.29 -8.55
CA ARG A 269 -13.61 -14.33 -7.75
C ARG A 269 -12.66 -15.32 -7.09
N HIS A 270 -11.65 -15.79 -7.84
CA HIS A 270 -10.68 -16.76 -7.32
C HIS A 270 -9.97 -16.23 -6.09
N TYR A 271 -9.53 -14.99 -6.13
CA TYR A 271 -8.86 -14.32 -5.01
C TYR A 271 -9.84 -14.03 -3.86
N GLN A 272 -11.07 -13.58 -4.18
CA GLN A 272 -12.05 -13.19 -3.17
C GLN A 272 -12.48 -14.34 -2.24
N LYS A 273 -12.45 -15.59 -2.71
CA LYS A 273 -12.80 -16.75 -1.87
C LYS A 273 -11.87 -16.94 -0.67
N TYR A 274 -10.61 -16.48 -0.76
CA TYR A 274 -9.62 -16.56 0.31
C TYR A 274 -9.70 -15.38 1.30
N ARG A 275 -10.53 -14.37 1.00
CA ARG A 275 -10.71 -13.17 1.82
C ARG A 275 -12.05 -13.17 2.59
N GLN A 276 -12.55 -14.31 2.98
CA GLN A 276 -13.87 -14.40 3.60
C GLN A 276 -13.84 -14.38 5.13
N ASP A 277 -12.72 -14.74 5.76
CA ASP A 277 -12.64 -14.86 7.22
C ASP A 277 -12.14 -13.56 7.90
N VAL A 278 -12.86 -12.47 7.65
CA VAL A 278 -12.64 -11.19 8.38
C VAL A 278 -12.99 -11.32 9.85
N GLU A 279 -13.95 -12.18 10.19
CA GLU A 279 -14.44 -12.34 11.55
C GLU A 279 -13.42 -13.06 12.44
N GLY A 280 -12.68 -14.02 11.88
CA GLY A 280 -11.56 -14.67 12.57
C GLY A 280 -10.49 -13.67 13.01
N ASP A 281 -10.07 -12.79 12.09
CA ASP A 281 -9.11 -11.72 12.39
C ASP A 281 -9.63 -10.75 13.47
N LYS A 282 -10.90 -10.32 13.38
CA LYS A 282 -11.51 -9.42 14.39
C LYS A 282 -11.51 -10.04 15.77
N ASN A 283 -11.91 -11.31 15.87
CA ASN A 283 -11.96 -12.04 17.12
C ASN A 283 -10.56 -12.25 17.71
N TYR A 284 -9.57 -12.54 16.87
CA TYR A 284 -8.18 -12.64 17.27
C TYR A 284 -7.63 -11.31 17.80
N ILE A 285 -7.79 -10.23 17.05
CA ILE A 285 -7.34 -8.88 17.43
C ILE A 285 -8.03 -8.42 18.72
N ALA A 286 -9.34 -8.68 18.88
CA ALA A 286 -10.07 -8.31 20.09
C ALA A 286 -9.53 -9.04 21.32
N ARG A 287 -9.23 -10.35 21.22
CA ARG A 287 -8.60 -11.12 22.31
C ARG A 287 -7.20 -10.61 22.63
N LYS A 288 -6.36 -10.43 21.61
CA LYS A 288 -4.99 -9.90 21.73
C LYS A 288 -4.97 -8.57 22.49
N ARG A 289 -5.84 -7.62 22.11
CA ARG A 289 -5.94 -6.30 22.76
C ARG A 289 -6.39 -6.38 24.24
N LYS A 290 -7.29 -7.31 24.56
CA LYS A 290 -7.69 -7.54 25.97
C LYS A 290 -6.55 -8.07 26.83
N MET A 291 -5.60 -8.80 26.23
CA MET A 291 -4.42 -9.33 26.93
C MET A 291 -3.25 -8.35 26.96
N GLY A 292 -3.39 -7.15 26.35
CA GLY A 292 -2.32 -6.15 26.30
C GLY A 292 -1.15 -6.51 25.36
N LEU A 293 -1.39 -7.43 24.40
CA LEU A 293 -0.39 -7.94 23.45
C LEU A 293 -0.44 -7.19 22.11
#